data_afee38a686d3c167e1c59af4423ee349
#
_entry.id   afee38a686d3c167e1c59af4423ee349
#
_cell.length_a   1.000
_cell.length_b   1.000
_cell.length_c   1.000
_cell.angle_alpha   90.00
_cell.angle_beta   90.00
_cell.angle_gamma   90.00
#
_symmetry.space_group_name_H-M   'P 1'
#
loop_
_entity.id
_entity.type
_entity.pdbx_description
1 polymer ?
#
loop_
_entity_poly.entity_id
_entity_poly.type
_entity_poly.pdbx_seq_one_letter_code
_entity_poly.pdbx_strand_id
1 'polypeptide(L)'
;MSNTIACQFVFEPGEYDDEFHLLDAQIDLFASELSGFISVHRWVSPDSRLMNSIYFFKDMESVKALAKYPQHLVAKEGVKRWYKSYQILITEVTASYGDGNLIYP
;
A
#
# COMPACT_ATOMS: atom_id res chain seq x y z
N MET A 1 10.85 17.97 -11.58
CA MET A 1 9.79 16.98 -11.66
C MET A 1 9.91 16.00 -10.50
N SER A 2 8.78 15.71 -9.86
CA SER A 2 8.78 14.71 -8.82
C SER A 2 8.71 13.31 -9.45
N ASN A 3 9.41 12.35 -8.84
CA ASN A 3 9.35 10.97 -9.27
C ASN A 3 8.10 10.29 -8.70
N THR A 4 7.68 9.22 -9.35
CA THR A 4 6.65 8.34 -8.83
C THR A 4 7.11 7.75 -7.49
N ILE A 5 6.19 7.68 -6.53
CA ILE A 5 6.46 7.12 -5.21
C ILE A 5 5.80 5.75 -5.12
N ALA A 6 6.55 4.78 -4.65
CA ALA A 6 6.04 3.44 -4.36
C ALA A 6 5.98 3.23 -2.85
N CYS A 7 4.77 3.01 -2.34
CA CYS A 7 4.56 2.66 -0.94
C CYS A 7 4.36 1.16 -0.87
N GLN A 8 5.31 0.46 -0.29
CA GLN A 8 5.29 -0.99 -0.19
C GLN A 8 4.98 -1.42 1.23
N PHE A 9 3.96 -2.24 1.39
CA PHE A 9 3.61 -2.85 2.65
C PHE A 9 3.84 -4.36 2.53
N VAL A 10 4.96 -4.81 3.11
CA VAL A 10 5.33 -6.23 3.14
C VAL A 10 4.88 -6.78 4.48
N PHE A 11 4.12 -7.87 4.48
CA PHE A 11 3.56 -8.37 5.73
C PHE A 11 3.35 -9.88 5.70
N GLU A 12 3.42 -10.46 6.90
CA GLU A 12 2.98 -11.83 7.14
C GLU A 12 1.60 -11.76 7.78
N PRO A 13 0.56 -12.30 7.11
CA PRO A 13 -0.81 -12.23 7.64
C PRO A 13 -0.96 -12.95 8.98
N GLY A 14 -1.70 -12.34 9.88
CA GLY A 14 -2.17 -12.96 11.10
C GLY A 14 -3.62 -13.35 10.96
N GLU A 15 -4.40 -13.15 12.02
CA GLU A 15 -5.83 -13.44 12.00
C GLU A 15 -6.59 -12.14 11.75
N TYR A 16 -7.42 -12.13 10.70
CA TYR A 16 -8.24 -11.00 10.34
C TYR A 16 -9.64 -11.17 10.93
N ASP A 17 -10.27 -10.04 11.23
CA ASP A 17 -11.65 -9.99 11.73
C ASP A 17 -12.46 -9.01 10.87
N ASP A 18 -13.75 -8.84 11.24
CA ASP A 18 -14.64 -7.96 10.48
C ASP A 18 -14.18 -6.50 10.52
N GLU A 19 -13.62 -6.05 11.64
CA GLU A 19 -13.08 -4.71 11.75
C GLU A 19 -11.92 -4.49 10.78
N PHE A 20 -11.03 -5.48 10.66
CA PHE A 20 -9.94 -5.42 9.70
C PHE A 20 -10.46 -5.26 8.27
N HIS A 21 -11.41 -6.10 7.87
CA HIS A 21 -11.93 -6.06 6.50
C HIS A 21 -12.62 -4.74 6.19
N LEU A 22 -13.35 -4.17 7.15
CA LEU A 22 -13.99 -2.87 6.97
C LEU A 22 -12.96 -1.76 6.80
N LEU A 23 -11.96 -1.71 7.68
CA LEU A 23 -10.91 -0.69 7.63
C LEU A 23 -10.08 -0.82 6.36
N ASP A 24 -9.73 -2.05 5.99
CA ASP A 24 -8.95 -2.32 4.78
C ASP A 24 -9.67 -1.81 3.54
N ALA A 25 -10.97 -2.10 3.43
CA ALA A 25 -11.78 -1.63 2.30
C ALA A 25 -11.88 -0.10 2.27
N GLN A 26 -12.05 0.55 3.41
CA GLN A 26 -12.13 2.01 3.50
C GLN A 26 -10.81 2.67 3.12
N ILE A 27 -9.69 2.12 3.59
CA ILE A 27 -8.36 2.64 3.28
C ILE A 27 -8.06 2.49 1.79
N ASP A 28 -8.37 1.33 1.22
CA ASP A 28 -8.15 1.04 -0.19
C ASP A 28 -8.95 2.01 -1.07
N LEU A 29 -10.20 2.22 -0.74
CA LEU A 29 -11.07 3.16 -1.47
C LEU A 29 -10.53 4.59 -1.37
N PHE A 30 -10.17 5.03 -0.17
CA PHE A 30 -9.61 6.37 0.04
C PHE A 30 -8.34 6.57 -0.79
N ALA A 31 -7.42 5.60 -0.77
CA ALA A 31 -6.17 5.67 -1.53
C ALA A 31 -6.45 5.78 -3.02
N SER A 32 -7.38 4.99 -3.54
CA SER A 32 -7.71 4.97 -4.97
C SER A 32 -8.38 6.25 -5.46
N GLU A 33 -8.98 7.02 -4.56
CA GLU A 33 -9.63 8.29 -4.89
C GLU A 33 -8.71 9.50 -4.80
N LEU A 34 -7.50 9.33 -4.27
CA LEU A 34 -6.53 10.43 -4.21
C LEU A 34 -6.10 10.82 -5.63
N SER A 35 -5.97 12.12 -5.88
CA SER A 35 -5.61 12.63 -7.21
C SER A 35 -4.25 12.14 -7.69
N GLY A 36 -3.35 11.81 -6.76
CA GLY A 36 -2.04 11.27 -7.08
C GLY A 36 -1.97 9.76 -7.22
N PHE A 37 -3.06 9.05 -6.98
CA PHE A 37 -3.07 7.58 -7.09
C PHE A 37 -2.85 7.15 -8.53
N ILE A 38 -1.96 6.18 -8.74
CA ILE A 38 -1.67 5.59 -10.05
C ILE A 38 -2.24 4.18 -10.13
N SER A 39 -1.78 3.30 -9.25
CA SER A 39 -2.17 1.89 -9.27
C SER A 39 -1.81 1.20 -7.96
N VAL A 40 -2.36 0.01 -7.76
CA VAL A 40 -1.99 -0.87 -6.65
C VAL A 40 -1.75 -2.27 -7.20
N HIS A 41 -0.71 -2.91 -6.70
CA HIS A 41 -0.34 -4.26 -7.09
C HIS A 41 -0.10 -5.08 -5.85
N ARG A 42 -0.57 -6.33 -5.86
CA ARG A 42 -0.44 -7.23 -4.71
C ARG A 42 0.27 -8.51 -5.14
N TRP A 43 1.31 -8.84 -4.41
CA TRP A 43 2.16 -10.00 -4.71
C TRP A 43 2.24 -10.90 -3.50
N VAL A 44 2.42 -12.18 -3.76
CA VAL A 44 2.59 -13.20 -2.72
C VAL A 44 3.95 -13.87 -2.94
N SER A 45 4.70 -14.09 -1.85
CA SER A 45 5.97 -14.78 -1.95
C SER A 45 5.78 -16.24 -2.41
N PRO A 46 6.83 -16.85 -2.99
CA PRO A 46 6.71 -18.24 -3.52
C PRO A 46 6.23 -19.25 -2.48
N ASP A 47 6.59 -19.06 -1.21
CA ASP A 47 6.16 -19.93 -0.10
C ASP A 47 4.81 -19.53 0.49
N SER A 48 4.15 -18.52 -0.08
CA SER A 48 2.85 -17.99 0.35
C SER A 48 2.85 -17.40 1.77
N ARG A 49 4.03 -17.20 2.36
CA ARG A 49 4.13 -16.68 3.74
C ARG A 49 4.02 -15.17 3.81
N LEU A 50 4.57 -14.47 2.81
CA LEU A 50 4.59 -13.00 2.80
C LEU A 50 3.75 -12.46 1.66
N MET A 51 3.13 -11.32 1.92
CA MET A 51 2.39 -10.56 0.92
C MET A 51 3.01 -9.16 0.81
N ASN A 52 2.90 -8.56 -0.38
CA ASN A 52 3.36 -7.20 -0.60
C ASN A 52 2.29 -6.43 -1.36
N SER A 53 1.74 -5.39 -0.73
CA SER A 53 0.84 -4.45 -1.39
C SER A 53 1.63 -3.21 -1.75
N ILE A 54 1.72 -2.92 -3.05
CA ILE A 54 2.49 -1.78 -3.56
C ILE A 54 1.52 -0.76 -4.15
N TYR A 55 1.47 0.42 -3.54
CA TYR A 55 0.69 1.55 -4.03
C TYR A 55 1.63 2.52 -4.73
N PHE A 56 1.30 2.87 -5.97
CA PHE A 56 2.06 3.87 -6.72
C PHE A 56 1.31 5.20 -6.72
N PHE A 57 2.01 6.28 -6.36
CA PHE A 57 1.49 7.64 -6.33
C PHE A 57 2.39 8.57 -7.14
N LYS A 58 1.80 9.64 -7.69
CA LYS A 58 2.54 10.66 -8.45
C LYS A 58 3.46 11.50 -7.56
N ASP A 59 3.12 11.63 -6.25
CA ASP A 59 3.77 12.59 -5.37
C ASP A 59 3.70 12.13 -3.91
N MET A 60 4.50 12.78 -3.07
CA MET A 60 4.52 12.53 -1.64
C MET A 60 3.30 13.10 -0.91
N GLU A 61 2.62 14.08 -1.49
CA GLU A 61 1.43 14.66 -0.85
C GLU A 61 0.32 13.64 -0.72
N SER A 62 0.14 12.79 -1.73
CA SER A 62 -0.83 11.69 -1.68
C SER A 62 -0.47 10.69 -0.59
N VAL A 63 0.82 10.35 -0.46
CA VAL A 63 1.31 9.46 0.60
C VAL A 63 1.00 10.05 1.97
N LYS A 64 1.28 11.34 2.16
CA LYS A 64 1.01 12.03 3.42
C LYS A 64 -0.49 12.09 3.72
N ALA A 65 -1.32 12.30 2.72
CA ALA A 65 -2.77 12.31 2.87
C ALA A 65 -3.27 10.94 3.34
N LEU A 66 -2.77 9.86 2.74
CA LEU A 66 -3.12 8.50 3.16
C LEU A 66 -2.67 8.23 4.59
N ALA A 67 -1.46 8.66 4.96
CA ALA A 67 -0.93 8.46 6.31
C ALA A 67 -1.76 9.17 7.38
N LYS A 68 -2.42 10.27 7.03
CA LYS A 68 -3.24 11.06 7.95
C LYS A 68 -4.72 10.68 7.95
N TYR A 69 -5.14 9.79 7.05
CA TYR A 69 -6.52 9.35 6.98
C TYR A 69 -6.92 8.70 8.32
N PRO A 70 -8.02 9.13 8.97
CA PRO A 70 -8.38 8.62 10.29
C PRO A 70 -8.50 7.11 10.38
N GLN A 71 -9.11 6.46 9.38
CA GLN A 71 -9.24 5.00 9.35
C GLN A 71 -7.88 4.31 9.23
N HIS A 72 -6.92 4.93 8.54
CA HIS A 72 -5.56 4.40 8.45
C HIS A 72 -4.85 4.47 9.81
N LEU A 73 -5.08 5.53 10.58
CA LEU A 73 -4.53 5.65 11.93
C LEU A 73 -5.11 4.59 12.86
N VAL A 74 -6.41 4.30 12.76
CA VAL A 74 -7.06 3.23 13.52
C VAL A 74 -6.46 1.87 13.13
N ALA A 75 -6.24 1.64 11.84
CA ALA A 75 -5.64 0.40 11.36
C ALA A 75 -4.21 0.21 11.90
N LYS A 76 -3.43 1.29 12.02
CA LYS A 76 -2.08 1.23 12.60
C LYS A 76 -2.10 0.74 14.04
N GLU A 77 -3.10 1.12 14.81
CA GLU A 77 -3.25 0.66 16.20
C GLU A 77 -3.55 -0.83 16.28
N GLY A 78 -4.20 -1.40 15.26
CA GLY A 78 -4.55 -2.81 15.21
C GLY A 78 -3.49 -3.71 14.57
N VAL A 79 -2.36 -3.15 14.12
CA VAL A 79 -1.39 -3.89 13.32
C VAL A 79 -0.86 -5.14 14.03
N LYS A 80 -0.61 -5.08 15.33
CA LYS A 80 -0.11 -6.23 16.11
C LYS A 80 -1.13 -7.35 16.23
N ARG A 81 -2.42 -7.01 16.10
CA ARG A 81 -3.50 -7.97 16.19
C ARG A 81 -3.68 -8.72 14.87
N TRP A 82 -3.50 -8.03 13.74
CA TRP A 82 -3.81 -8.57 12.41
C TRP A 82 -2.64 -9.10 11.63
N TYR A 83 -1.41 -8.69 11.96
CA TYR A 83 -0.19 -9.11 11.25
C TYR A 83 0.80 -9.75 12.21
N LYS A 84 1.40 -10.85 11.77
CA LYS A 84 2.49 -11.48 12.53
C LYS A 84 3.76 -10.63 12.45
N SER A 85 4.00 -10.02 11.30
CA SER A 85 5.15 -9.14 11.07
C SER A 85 4.86 -8.24 9.88
N TYR A 86 5.54 -7.10 9.81
CA TYR A 86 5.38 -6.19 8.67
C TYR A 86 6.58 -5.27 8.52
N GLN A 87 6.72 -4.74 7.31
CA GLN A 87 7.72 -3.73 6.98
C GLN A 87 7.11 -2.78 5.95
N ILE A 88 7.27 -1.48 6.16
CA ILE A 88 6.80 -0.46 5.24
C ILE A 88 8.01 0.20 4.60
N LEU A 89 7.99 0.30 3.25
CA LEU A 89 9.04 1.01 2.51
C LEU A 89 8.36 2.06 1.65
N ILE A 90 8.89 3.28 1.71
CA ILE A 90 8.46 4.38 0.85
C ILE A 90 9.67 4.72 -0.01
N THR A 91 9.54 4.50 -1.31
CA THR A 91 10.65 4.60 -2.25
C THR A 91 10.28 5.51 -3.40
N GLU A 92 11.30 6.13 -4.00
CA GLU A 92 11.15 6.85 -5.25
C GLU A 92 11.53 5.96 -6.41
N VAL A 93 10.69 5.94 -7.45
CA VAL A 93 11.03 5.27 -8.71
C VAL A 93 11.90 6.25 -9.50
N THR A 94 13.20 6.03 -9.53
CA THR A 94 14.12 6.92 -10.21
C THR A 94 14.16 6.69 -11.73
N ALA A 95 13.77 5.49 -12.16
CA ALA A 95 13.71 5.14 -13.58
C ALA A 95 12.74 3.98 -13.76
N SER A 96 12.07 3.92 -14.89
CA SER A 96 11.17 2.85 -15.25
C SER A 96 11.33 2.56 -16.76
N TYR A 97 11.52 1.29 -17.08
CA TYR A 97 11.72 0.84 -18.46
C TYR A 97 10.83 -0.37 -18.73
N GLY A 98 10.21 -0.40 -19.88
CA GLY A 98 9.36 -1.51 -20.25
C GLY A 98 8.89 -1.37 -21.69
N ASP A 99 8.11 -2.34 -22.16
CA ASP A 99 7.53 -2.31 -23.51
C ASP A 99 6.14 -1.66 -23.55
N GLY A 100 5.63 -1.18 -22.41
CA GLY A 100 4.34 -0.52 -22.30
C GLY A 100 3.15 -1.47 -22.16
N ASN A 101 3.40 -2.77 -22.08
CA ASN A 101 2.32 -3.77 -22.04
C ASN A 101 1.84 -4.08 -20.61
N LEU A 102 2.61 -3.69 -19.59
CA LEU A 102 2.19 -3.84 -18.21
C LEU A 102 1.62 -2.54 -17.66
N ILE A 103 0.65 -2.66 -16.74
CA ILE A 103 0.07 -1.49 -16.07
C ILE A 103 0.96 -1.11 -14.88
N TYR A 104 2.10 -0.48 -15.19
CA TYR A 104 3.07 -0.01 -14.21
C TYR A 104 3.52 1.39 -14.60
N PRO A 105 3.86 2.24 -13.62
CA PRO A 105 4.40 3.57 -13.92
C PRO A 105 5.78 3.54 -14.54
#